data_57d45113303820f4d2e1f3206585c7eb
#
_entry.id   57d45113303820f4d2e1f3206585c7eb
#
_cell.length_a   1.000
_cell.length_b   1.000
_cell.length_c   1.000
_cell.angle_alpha   90.00
_cell.angle_beta   90.00
_cell.angle_gamma   90.00
#
_symmetry.space_group_name_H-M   'P 1'
#
loop_
_entity.id
_entity.type
_entity.pdbx_description
1 polymer ?
#
loop_
_entity_poly.entity_id
_entity_poly.type
_entity_poly.pdbx_seq_one_letter_code
_entity_poly.pdbx_strand_id
1 'polypeptide(L)'
;MLFRSGTLDLASAFSGPRAETLAGAIEAFERNAAAVVAAARAAAPAAWSRPQPFFTGPKQMGQVPAGAIASMMLWDQIHHRGQLSVYLRMAGGSVPSIYGPSADEPW
;
A
#
# COMPACT_ATOMS: atom_id res chain seq x y z
N MET A 1 9.37 -7.48 3.03
CA MET A 1 10.00 -8.16 1.88
C MET A 1 10.81 -7.22 1.00
N LEU A 2 10.31 -6.09 0.55
CA LEU A 2 10.99 -5.17 -0.39
C LEU A 2 12.43 -4.78 0.01
N PHE A 3 12.70 -4.60 1.31
CA PHE A 3 14.00 -4.18 1.83
C PHE A 3 14.89 -5.32 2.34
N ARG A 4 14.39 -6.57 2.34
CA ARG A 4 15.19 -7.75 2.73
C ARG A 4 16.00 -8.26 1.53
N SER A 5 17.04 -9.05 1.82
CA SER A 5 17.88 -9.70 0.81
C SER A 5 17.11 -10.82 0.11
N GLY A 6 16.30 -10.52 -0.86
CA GLY A 6 15.53 -11.50 -1.61
C GLY A 6 14.78 -10.86 -2.78
N THR A 7 14.31 -11.69 -3.68
CA THR A 7 13.45 -11.27 -4.78
C THR A 7 12.05 -10.99 -4.24
N LEU A 8 11.43 -9.90 -4.67
CA LEU A 8 10.03 -9.62 -4.38
C LEU A 8 9.15 -10.65 -5.11
N ASP A 9 8.56 -11.57 -4.36
CA ASP A 9 7.59 -12.51 -4.91
C ASP A 9 6.20 -11.89 -4.83
N LEU A 10 5.74 -11.33 -5.96
CA LEU A 10 4.42 -10.73 -6.07
C LEU A 10 3.29 -11.76 -5.97
N ALA A 11 3.51 -13.00 -6.46
CA ALA A 11 2.48 -14.03 -6.40
C ALA A 11 2.16 -14.40 -4.94
N SER A 12 3.18 -14.55 -4.10
CA SER A 12 2.97 -14.83 -2.68
C SER A 12 2.37 -13.64 -1.92
N ALA A 13 2.64 -12.40 -2.38
CA ALA A 13 2.08 -11.20 -1.75
C ALA A 13 0.54 -11.11 -1.90
N PHE A 14 -0.02 -11.68 -2.97
CA PHE A 14 -1.46 -11.67 -3.24
C PHE A 14 -2.18 -12.99 -2.89
N SER A 15 -1.46 -14.01 -2.45
CA SER A 15 -2.02 -15.33 -2.12
C SER A 15 -2.39 -15.54 -0.65
N GLY A 16 -2.20 -14.52 0.19
CA GLY A 16 -2.54 -14.58 1.62
C GLY A 16 -4.04 -14.72 1.89
N PRO A 17 -4.43 -15.21 3.08
CA PRO A 17 -5.82 -15.30 3.46
C PRO A 17 -6.47 -13.91 3.46
N ARG A 18 -7.68 -13.83 2.89
CA ARG A 18 -8.47 -12.59 2.92
C ARG A 18 -9.19 -12.49 4.26
N ALA A 19 -9.30 -11.27 4.78
CA ALA A 19 -10.11 -11.02 5.95
C ALA A 19 -11.59 -11.22 5.62
N GLU A 20 -12.31 -11.97 6.45
CA GLU A 20 -13.73 -12.26 6.26
C GLU A 20 -14.62 -11.22 6.94
N THR A 21 -14.07 -10.40 7.83
CA THR A 21 -14.78 -9.36 8.58
C THR A 21 -14.08 -8.03 8.48
N LEU A 22 -14.82 -6.93 8.68
CA LEU A 22 -14.27 -5.58 8.74
C LEU A 22 -13.21 -5.46 9.85
N ALA A 23 -13.48 -5.98 11.03
CA ALA A 23 -12.51 -5.96 12.14
C ALA A 23 -11.22 -6.68 11.76
N GLY A 24 -11.31 -7.87 11.18
CA GLY A 24 -10.14 -8.61 10.70
C GLY A 24 -9.38 -7.88 9.58
N ALA A 25 -10.07 -7.14 8.73
CA ALA A 25 -9.44 -6.30 7.71
C ALA A 25 -8.66 -5.13 8.32
N ILE A 26 -9.23 -4.46 9.32
CA ILE A 26 -8.57 -3.37 10.06
C ILE A 26 -7.32 -3.89 10.78
N GLU A 27 -7.44 -4.97 11.55
CA GLU A 27 -6.30 -5.58 12.23
C GLU A 27 -5.18 -6.00 11.26
N ALA A 28 -5.54 -6.58 10.13
CA ALA A 28 -4.57 -6.97 9.09
C ALA A 28 -3.87 -5.73 8.50
N PHE A 29 -4.61 -4.66 8.24
CA PHE A 29 -4.07 -3.41 7.74
C PHE A 29 -3.09 -2.80 8.75
N GLU A 30 -3.47 -2.65 10.00
CA GLU A 30 -2.63 -2.06 11.05
C GLU A 30 -1.33 -2.86 11.25
N ARG A 31 -1.44 -4.19 11.34
CA ARG A 31 -0.28 -5.08 11.46
C ARG A 31 0.66 -4.95 10.27
N ASN A 32 0.12 -4.95 9.05
CA ASN A 32 0.93 -4.87 7.83
C ASN A 32 1.56 -3.47 7.68
N ALA A 33 0.82 -2.41 7.97
CA ALA A 33 1.33 -1.04 7.95
C ALA A 33 2.48 -0.86 8.94
N ALA A 34 2.34 -1.35 10.17
CA ALA A 34 3.41 -1.32 11.18
C ALA A 34 4.66 -2.08 10.71
N ALA A 35 4.48 -3.25 10.09
CA ALA A 35 5.60 -4.04 9.56
C ALA A 35 6.32 -3.33 8.41
N VAL A 36 5.58 -2.68 7.51
CA VAL A 36 6.16 -1.89 6.39
C VAL A 36 6.95 -0.70 6.92
N VAL A 37 6.39 0.06 7.87
CA VAL A 37 7.07 1.21 8.49
C VAL A 37 8.34 0.76 9.21
N ALA A 38 8.28 -0.32 9.98
CA ALA A 38 9.46 -0.85 10.67
C ALA A 38 10.55 -1.28 9.68
N ALA A 39 10.19 -1.99 8.62
CA ALA A 39 11.12 -2.42 7.58
C ALA A 39 11.76 -1.22 6.84
N ALA A 40 10.96 -0.20 6.52
CA ALA A 40 11.46 1.02 5.86
C ALA A 40 12.44 1.79 6.75
N ARG A 41 12.14 1.93 8.05
CA ARG A 41 13.03 2.59 9.01
C ARG A 41 14.34 1.84 9.25
N ALA A 42 14.31 0.52 9.21
CA ALA A 42 15.49 -0.33 9.39
C ALA A 42 16.32 -0.50 8.11
N ALA A 43 15.82 -0.07 6.96
CA ALA A 43 16.48 -0.25 5.68
C ALA A 43 17.71 0.66 5.56
N ALA A 44 18.87 0.05 5.27
CA ALA A 44 20.08 0.83 4.95
C ALA A 44 19.88 1.65 3.67
N PRO A 45 20.53 2.82 3.52
CA PRO A 45 20.38 3.67 2.34
C PRO A 45 20.56 2.92 1.00
N ALA A 46 21.53 2.02 0.91
CA ALA A 46 21.77 1.22 -0.30
C ALA A 46 20.61 0.27 -0.66
N ALA A 47 19.77 -0.12 0.31
CA ALA A 47 18.62 -0.98 0.05
C ALA A 47 17.55 -0.27 -0.81
N TRP A 48 17.44 1.05 -0.72
CA TRP A 48 16.48 1.85 -1.48
C TRP A 48 16.81 1.94 -2.97
N SER A 49 18.10 1.89 -3.32
CA SER A 49 18.57 1.92 -4.70
C SER A 49 18.69 0.53 -5.32
N ARG A 50 18.52 -0.55 -4.54
CA ARG A 50 18.69 -1.91 -5.03
C ARG A 50 17.62 -2.26 -6.06
N PRO A 51 18.00 -2.73 -7.27
CA PRO A 51 17.06 -3.18 -8.29
C PRO A 51 16.24 -4.38 -7.80
N GLN A 52 14.95 -4.37 -8.12
CA GLN A 52 14.01 -5.44 -7.86
C GLN A 52 13.19 -5.73 -9.12
N PRO A 53 12.87 -6.99 -9.43
CA PRO A 53 11.96 -7.29 -10.52
C PRO A 53 10.56 -6.74 -10.19
N PHE A 54 10.03 -5.92 -11.08
CA PHE A 54 8.72 -5.32 -10.93
C PHE A 54 8.08 -5.04 -12.29
N PHE A 55 6.76 -4.87 -12.32
CA PHE A 55 6.05 -4.53 -13.54
C PHE A 55 6.43 -3.13 -14.03
N THR A 56 6.85 -3.04 -15.30
CA THR A 56 7.16 -1.78 -16.01
C THR A 56 6.13 -1.46 -17.09
N GLY A 57 5.18 -2.37 -17.31
CA GLY A 57 4.07 -2.24 -18.25
C GLY A 57 3.20 -3.49 -18.25
N PRO A 58 2.11 -3.51 -19.02
CA PRO A 58 1.26 -4.69 -19.14
C PRO A 58 2.06 -5.91 -19.62
N LYS A 59 2.11 -6.96 -18.79
CA LYS A 59 2.87 -8.20 -19.05
C LYS A 59 4.38 -8.01 -19.24
N GLN A 60 4.93 -6.88 -18.79
CA GLN A 60 6.36 -6.59 -18.87
C GLN A 60 6.97 -6.53 -17.48
N MET A 61 8.08 -7.20 -17.31
CA MET A 61 8.90 -7.15 -16.09
C MET A 61 10.20 -6.43 -16.37
N GLY A 62 10.61 -5.55 -15.47
CA GLY A 62 11.89 -4.85 -15.53
C GLY A 62 12.55 -4.80 -14.17
N GLN A 63 13.67 -4.10 -14.08
CA GLN A 63 14.38 -3.85 -12.84
C GLN A 63 14.07 -2.43 -12.36
N VAL A 64 13.44 -2.31 -11.21
CA VAL A 64 13.02 -1.04 -10.62
C VAL A 64 13.67 -0.88 -9.24
N PRO A 65 14.24 0.29 -8.91
CA PRO A 65 14.76 0.53 -7.56
C PRO A 65 13.71 0.29 -6.48
N ALA A 66 14.09 -0.36 -5.38
CA ALA A 66 13.18 -0.66 -4.28
C ALA A 66 12.45 0.60 -3.73
N GLY A 67 13.13 1.74 -3.69
CA GLY A 67 12.52 3.01 -3.29
C GLY A 67 11.43 3.49 -4.23
N ALA A 68 11.61 3.31 -5.54
CA ALA A 68 10.58 3.65 -6.52
C ALA A 68 9.35 2.75 -6.37
N ILE A 69 9.55 1.44 -6.13
CA ILE A 69 8.44 0.52 -5.83
C ILE A 69 7.72 0.93 -4.55
N ALA A 70 8.44 1.29 -3.49
CA ALA A 70 7.85 1.77 -2.25
C ALA A 70 7.00 3.03 -2.45
N SER A 71 7.48 3.98 -3.25
CA SER A 71 6.73 5.19 -3.61
C SER A 71 5.48 4.86 -4.41
N MET A 72 5.59 3.96 -5.39
CA MET A 72 4.43 3.51 -6.18
C MET A 72 3.37 2.85 -5.29
N MET A 73 3.78 1.99 -4.35
CA MET A 73 2.87 1.37 -3.38
C MET A 73 2.16 2.41 -2.49
N LEU A 74 2.85 3.48 -2.09
CA LEU A 74 2.25 4.56 -1.34
C LEU A 74 1.21 5.32 -2.17
N TRP A 75 1.51 5.65 -3.41
CA TRP A 75 0.57 6.32 -4.32
C TRP A 75 -0.65 5.45 -4.62
N ASP A 76 -0.46 4.15 -4.75
CA ASP A 76 -1.53 3.17 -4.92
C ASP A 76 -2.48 3.16 -3.72
N GLN A 77 -1.96 3.23 -2.49
CA GLN A 77 -2.79 3.36 -1.27
C GLN A 77 -3.60 4.68 -1.27
N ILE A 78 -2.99 5.78 -1.69
CA ILE A 78 -3.68 7.08 -1.81
C ILE A 78 -4.80 7.00 -2.84
N HIS A 79 -4.54 6.37 -3.99
CA HIS A 79 -5.52 6.14 -5.05
C HIS A 79 -6.71 5.32 -4.55
N HIS A 80 -6.47 4.15 -3.95
CA HIS A 80 -7.52 3.28 -3.43
C HIS A 80 -8.30 3.91 -2.28
N ARG A 81 -7.66 4.70 -1.42
CA ARG A 81 -8.37 5.46 -0.40
C ARG A 81 -9.34 6.47 -1.01
N GLY A 82 -8.93 7.15 -2.09
CA GLY A 82 -9.83 8.04 -2.83
C GLY A 82 -11.04 7.30 -3.42
N GLN A 83 -10.82 6.12 -4.00
CA GLN A 83 -11.90 5.26 -4.49
C GLN A 83 -12.84 4.82 -3.35
N LEU A 84 -12.27 4.41 -2.21
CA LEU A 84 -13.05 3.97 -1.04
C LEU A 84 -13.96 5.09 -0.53
N SER A 85 -13.52 6.34 -0.53
CA SER A 85 -14.34 7.49 -0.11
C SER A 85 -15.60 7.65 -0.98
N VAL A 86 -15.48 7.39 -2.29
CA VAL A 86 -16.63 7.41 -3.21
C VAL A 86 -17.61 6.28 -2.89
N TYR A 87 -17.12 5.06 -2.72
CA TYR A 87 -17.96 3.91 -2.35
C TYR A 87 -18.62 4.09 -1.00
N LEU A 88 -17.91 4.64 -0.02
CA LEU A 88 -18.45 4.93 1.29
C LEU A 88 -19.63 5.91 1.20
N ARG A 89 -19.50 6.96 0.40
CA ARG A 89 -20.58 7.92 0.15
C ARG A 89 -21.79 7.26 -0.53
N MET A 90 -21.56 6.44 -1.55
CA MET A 90 -22.63 5.71 -2.25
C MET A 90 -23.36 4.74 -1.32
N ALA A 91 -22.68 4.20 -0.32
CA ALA A 91 -23.26 3.34 0.72
C ALA A 91 -23.96 4.12 1.85
N GLY A 92 -24.04 5.45 1.77
CA GLY A 92 -24.66 6.29 2.79
C GLY A 92 -23.78 6.56 4.01
N GLY A 93 -22.51 6.25 3.94
CA GLY A 93 -21.54 6.52 5.01
C GLY A 93 -20.99 7.94 4.96
N SER A 94 -20.42 8.38 6.08
CA SER A 94 -19.74 9.68 6.21
C SER A 94 -18.30 9.60 5.74
N VAL A 95 -17.86 10.58 4.95
CA VAL A 95 -16.48 10.66 4.45
C VAL A 95 -15.69 11.63 5.31
N PRO A 96 -14.65 11.16 6.04
CA PRO A 96 -13.86 12.04 6.90
C PRO A 96 -13.04 13.05 6.10
N SER A 97 -12.66 14.13 6.74
CA SER A 97 -11.67 15.09 6.25
C SER A 97 -10.29 14.41 6.17
N ILE A 98 -9.67 14.34 4.98
CA ILE A 98 -8.39 13.67 4.76
C ILE A 98 -7.30 14.67 4.37
N TYR A 99 -7.49 15.41 3.28
CA TYR A 99 -6.57 16.44 2.78
C TYR A 99 -7.12 17.86 2.93
N GLY A 100 -8.34 17.97 3.31
CA GLY A 100 -9.07 19.22 3.41
C GLY A 100 -10.50 18.91 3.85
N PRO A 101 -11.38 19.91 3.96
CA PRO A 101 -12.74 19.68 4.38
C PRO A 101 -13.46 18.70 3.45
N SER A 102 -14.31 17.86 4.01
CA SER A 102 -15.32 17.10 3.28
C SER A 102 -16.70 17.74 3.48
N ALA A 103 -17.70 17.26 2.74
CA ALA A 103 -19.08 17.71 2.96
C ALA A 103 -19.62 17.27 4.33
N ASP A 104 -19.04 16.21 4.92
CA ASP A 104 -19.47 15.68 6.22
C ASP A 104 -18.64 16.24 7.38
N GLU A 105 -17.43 16.68 7.09
CA GLU A 105 -16.50 17.31 8.05
C GLU A 105 -15.96 18.62 7.45
N PRO A 106 -16.76 19.71 7.42
CA PRO A 106 -16.29 21.02 7.00
C PRO A 106 -15.35 21.60 8.06
N TRP A 107 -14.37 22.36 7.62
CA TRP A 107 -13.48 23.10 8.52
C TRP A 107 -14.10 24.43 8.91
#